data_369d03ec09728a2c2a4f4cfc5faa4cef
#
_entry.id   369d03ec09728a2c2a4f4cfc5faa4cef
#
_cell.length_a   1.000
_cell.length_b   1.000
_cell.length_c   1.000
_cell.angle_alpha   90.00
_cell.angle_beta   90.00
_cell.angle_gamma   90.00
#
_symmetry.space_group_name_H-M   'P 1'
#
loop_
_entity.id
_entity.type
_entity.pdbx_description
1 polymer ?
#
loop_
_entity_poly.entity_id
_entity_poly.type
_entity_poly.pdbx_seq_one_letter_code
_entity_poly.pdbx_strand_id
1 'polypeptide(L)'
;MSVDYLSVPTAFTAADTIRAIAEATDMQPEALVVAFCHDQDRRLTGAVSLVTLVQSAPATTMETLAEPNPVHVHADADLPEITRAMADYNLLVMPVLDPDDHQIGVLTIDDILEATIPPEWRRRRE
;
A
#
# COMPACT_ATOMS: atom_id res chain seq x y z
N MET A 1 -5.71 9.64 5.16
CA MET A 1 -4.43 8.98 4.88
C MET A 1 -3.91 8.31 6.15
N SER A 2 -3.40 7.11 6.02
CA SER A 2 -2.81 6.38 7.14
C SER A 2 -1.29 6.39 6.99
N VAL A 3 -0.58 6.42 8.12
CA VAL A 3 0.87 6.22 8.14
C VAL A 3 1.24 4.76 8.42
N ASP A 4 0.23 3.90 8.61
CA ASP A 4 0.44 2.47 8.82
C ASP A 4 0.56 1.78 7.47
N TYR A 5 1.76 1.46 7.08
CA TYR A 5 2.04 0.66 5.89
C TYR A 5 3.40 -0.03 6.09
N LEU A 6 3.60 -1.12 5.35
CA LEU A 6 4.87 -1.85 5.40
C LEU A 6 5.67 -1.55 4.13
N SER A 7 6.87 -1.05 4.31
CA SER A 7 7.82 -0.84 3.23
C SER A 7 9.16 -1.47 3.61
N VAL A 8 9.69 -2.31 2.74
CA VAL A 8 10.90 -3.09 3.00
C VAL A 8 11.94 -2.82 1.90
N PRO A 9 13.23 -3.06 2.17
CA PRO A 9 14.24 -2.94 1.13
C PRO A 9 13.99 -3.93 -0.01
N THR A 10 14.38 -3.57 -1.22
CA THR A 10 14.23 -4.43 -2.40
C THR A 10 14.96 -5.76 -2.29
N ALA A 11 15.98 -5.81 -1.44
CA ALA A 11 16.76 -7.04 -1.23
C ALA A 11 16.06 -8.06 -0.31
N PHE A 12 15.00 -7.67 0.40
CA PHE A 12 14.23 -8.60 1.22
C PHE A 12 13.66 -9.71 0.35
N THR A 13 13.63 -10.93 0.90
CA THR A 13 12.95 -12.07 0.24
C THR A 13 11.47 -12.08 0.59
N ALA A 14 10.72 -12.93 -0.10
CA ALA A 14 9.31 -13.16 0.25
C ALA A 14 9.19 -13.61 1.71
N ALA A 15 10.07 -14.52 2.16
CA ALA A 15 10.06 -14.99 3.55
C ALA A 15 10.33 -13.87 4.54
N ASP A 16 11.29 -12.99 4.26
CA ASP A 16 11.61 -11.84 5.11
C ASP A 16 10.40 -10.92 5.23
N THR A 17 9.72 -10.66 4.11
CA THR A 17 8.58 -9.75 4.06
C THR A 17 7.36 -10.36 4.77
N ILE A 18 7.11 -11.64 4.59
CA ILE A 18 6.04 -12.34 5.30
C ILE A 18 6.27 -12.28 6.80
N ARG A 19 7.52 -12.45 7.24
CA ARG A 19 7.86 -12.33 8.66
C ARG A 19 7.57 -10.92 9.17
N ALA A 20 7.94 -9.90 8.39
CA ALA A 20 7.65 -8.51 8.76
C ALA A 20 6.14 -8.27 8.90
N ILE A 21 5.34 -8.84 8.00
CA ILE A 21 3.88 -8.77 8.08
C ILE A 21 3.38 -9.46 9.35
N ALA A 22 3.91 -10.64 9.65
CA ALA A 22 3.51 -11.40 10.83
C ALA A 22 3.81 -10.64 12.13
N GLU A 23 4.85 -9.83 12.13
CA GLU A 23 5.24 -9.05 13.32
C GLU A 23 4.50 -7.71 13.41
N ALA A 24 3.84 -7.28 12.36
CA ALA A 24 3.16 -5.98 12.30
C ALA A 24 1.74 -6.05 12.89
N THR A 25 1.64 -6.56 14.11
CA THR A 25 0.33 -6.84 14.74
C THR A 25 -0.41 -5.59 15.18
N ASP A 26 0.26 -4.44 15.26
CA ASP A 26 -0.37 -3.16 15.62
C ASP A 26 -0.92 -2.42 14.40
N MET A 27 -0.64 -2.89 13.19
CA MET A 27 -1.13 -2.25 11.97
C MET A 27 -2.50 -2.76 11.60
N GLN A 28 -3.28 -1.91 10.93
CA GLN A 28 -4.58 -2.30 10.40
C GLN A 28 -4.37 -3.38 9.32
N PRO A 29 -5.15 -4.47 9.36
CA PRO A 29 -4.99 -5.55 8.37
C PRO A 29 -5.13 -5.06 6.92
N GLU A 30 -5.97 -4.06 6.68
CA GLU A 30 -6.17 -3.49 5.35
C GLU A 30 -4.89 -2.91 4.76
N ALA A 31 -4.02 -2.40 5.62
CA ALA A 31 -2.75 -1.81 5.18
C ALA A 31 -1.71 -2.88 4.82
N LEU A 32 -1.92 -4.12 5.25
CA LEU A 32 -0.95 -5.20 5.08
C LEU A 32 -1.25 -6.11 3.88
N VAL A 33 -2.29 -5.81 3.10
CA VAL A 33 -2.61 -6.61 1.90
C VAL A 33 -1.61 -6.36 0.77
N VAL A 34 -0.83 -5.29 0.88
CA VAL A 34 0.24 -4.95 -0.07
C VAL A 34 1.48 -4.58 0.74
N ALA A 35 2.62 -5.14 0.38
CA ALA A 35 3.91 -4.74 0.91
C ALA A 35 4.62 -3.90 -0.14
N PHE A 36 5.13 -2.75 0.27
CA PHE A 36 5.87 -1.86 -0.61
C PHE A 36 7.36 -2.11 -0.49
N CYS A 37 8.12 -1.74 -1.50
CA CYS A 37 9.57 -1.76 -1.41
C CYS A 37 10.16 -0.41 -1.78
N HIS A 38 11.33 -0.15 -1.20
CA HIS A 38 12.03 1.10 -1.39
C HIS A 38 13.51 0.83 -1.69
N ASP A 39 14.14 1.80 -2.36
CA ASP A 39 15.57 1.76 -2.66
C ASP A 39 16.39 2.33 -1.49
N GLN A 40 17.69 2.51 -1.72
CA GLN A 40 18.61 3.03 -0.72
C GLN A 40 18.31 4.48 -0.34
N ASP A 41 17.67 5.23 -1.23
CA ASP A 41 17.24 6.61 -0.98
C ASP A 41 15.84 6.68 -0.40
N ARG A 42 15.25 5.55 -0.06
CA ARG A 42 13.92 5.43 0.55
C ARG A 42 12.79 5.87 -0.39
N ARG A 43 13.03 5.83 -1.69
CA ARG A 43 11.99 6.09 -2.68
C ARG A 43 11.22 4.82 -2.97
N LEU A 44 9.92 4.96 -3.18
CA LEU A 44 9.06 3.85 -3.54
C LEU A 44 9.49 3.27 -4.89
N THR A 45 9.79 1.97 -4.94
CA THR A 45 10.23 1.32 -6.16
C THR A 45 9.34 0.18 -6.61
N GLY A 46 8.48 -0.32 -5.73
CA GLY A 46 7.62 -1.43 -6.12
C GLY A 46 6.57 -1.76 -5.07
N ALA A 47 5.67 -2.64 -5.44
CA ALA A 47 4.63 -3.14 -4.55
C ALA A 47 4.37 -4.61 -4.86
N VAL A 48 4.12 -5.40 -3.82
CA VAL A 48 3.83 -6.83 -3.95
C VAL A 48 2.62 -7.16 -3.09
N SER A 49 1.62 -7.80 -3.67
CA SER A 49 0.43 -8.18 -2.91
C SER A 49 0.77 -9.33 -1.94
N LEU A 50 0.03 -9.38 -0.84
CA LEU A 50 0.17 -10.48 0.13
C LEU A 50 -0.03 -11.84 -0.54
N VAL A 51 -0.99 -11.94 -1.44
CA VAL A 51 -1.25 -13.18 -2.16
C VAL A 51 -0.03 -13.61 -2.97
N THR A 52 0.60 -12.68 -3.68
CA THR A 52 1.82 -12.97 -4.45
C THR A 52 2.95 -13.44 -3.54
N LEU A 53 3.10 -12.82 -2.37
CA LEU A 53 4.12 -13.24 -1.41
C LEU A 53 3.91 -14.67 -0.95
N VAL A 54 2.67 -15.00 -0.61
CA VAL A 54 2.34 -16.35 -0.12
C VAL A 54 2.53 -17.41 -1.20
N GLN A 55 2.28 -17.05 -2.46
CA GLN A 55 2.40 -17.97 -3.59
C GLN A 55 3.82 -18.09 -4.13
N SER A 56 4.74 -17.27 -3.66
CA SER A 56 6.12 -17.22 -4.18
C SER A 56 7.04 -18.15 -3.41
N ALA A 57 8.14 -18.56 -4.05
CA ALA A 57 9.20 -19.27 -3.35
C ALA A 57 9.79 -18.36 -2.27
N PRO A 58 10.05 -18.88 -1.06
CA PRO A 58 10.49 -18.04 0.07
C PRO A 58 11.77 -17.23 -0.20
N ALA A 59 12.66 -17.73 -1.03
CA ALA A 59 13.94 -17.08 -1.31
C ALA A 59 13.86 -16.04 -2.44
N THR A 60 12.71 -15.87 -3.08
CA THR A 60 12.55 -14.89 -4.16
C THR A 60 12.58 -13.48 -3.57
N THR A 61 13.36 -12.60 -4.18
CA THR A 61 13.52 -11.22 -3.67
C THR A 61 12.33 -10.35 -4.04
N MET A 62 12.11 -9.31 -3.24
CA MET A 62 11.07 -8.32 -3.53
C MET A 62 11.34 -7.62 -4.86
N GLU A 63 12.61 -7.37 -5.18
CA GLU A 63 12.99 -6.80 -6.47
C GLU A 63 12.47 -7.63 -7.64
N THR A 64 12.56 -8.95 -7.54
CA THR A 64 12.06 -9.86 -8.58
C THR A 64 10.54 -9.88 -8.66
N LEU A 65 9.86 -9.85 -7.51
CA LEU A 65 8.41 -9.99 -7.43
C LEU A 65 7.66 -8.70 -7.73
N ALA A 66 8.28 -7.55 -7.44
CA ALA A 66 7.56 -6.29 -7.43
C ALA A 66 7.23 -5.80 -8.84
N GLU A 67 6.01 -5.27 -8.98
CA GLU A 67 5.66 -4.47 -10.14
C GLU A 67 6.40 -3.14 -10.05
N PRO A 68 7.15 -2.73 -11.10
CA PRO A 68 7.82 -1.44 -11.08
C PRO A 68 6.81 -0.30 -11.21
N ASN A 69 7.14 0.87 -10.70
CA ASN A 69 6.30 2.07 -10.77
C ASN A 69 4.88 1.80 -10.28
N PRO A 70 4.69 1.41 -9.01
CA PRO A 70 3.33 1.19 -8.52
C PRO A 70 2.50 2.46 -8.66
N VAL A 71 1.23 2.27 -8.97
CA VAL A 71 0.28 3.39 -9.06
C VAL A 71 0.28 4.12 -7.73
N HIS A 72 0.39 5.44 -7.77
CA HIS A 72 0.50 6.26 -6.58
C HIS A 72 -0.13 7.62 -6.82
N VAL A 73 -0.31 8.37 -5.74
CA VAL A 73 -0.68 9.78 -5.80
C VAL A 73 0.30 10.57 -4.95
N HIS A 74 0.40 11.86 -5.24
CA HIS A 74 1.16 12.78 -4.39
C HIS A 74 0.24 13.37 -3.32
N ALA A 75 0.83 13.92 -2.26
CA ALA A 75 0.09 14.38 -1.10
C ALA A 75 -0.95 15.46 -1.42
N ASP A 76 -0.78 16.20 -2.51
CA ASP A 76 -1.69 17.27 -2.93
C ASP A 76 -2.82 16.80 -3.86
N ALA A 77 -2.93 15.49 -4.13
CA ALA A 77 -3.97 14.97 -5.00
C ALA A 77 -5.35 15.17 -4.39
N ASP A 78 -6.33 15.52 -5.22
CA ASP A 78 -7.70 15.70 -4.76
C ASP A 78 -8.49 14.38 -4.77
N LEU A 79 -9.64 14.39 -4.11
CA LEU A 79 -10.45 13.17 -3.96
C LEU A 79 -10.90 12.57 -5.31
N PRO A 80 -11.35 13.35 -6.31
CA PRO A 80 -11.70 12.77 -7.60
C PRO A 80 -10.53 12.06 -8.29
N GLU A 81 -9.33 12.62 -8.24
CA GLU A 81 -8.12 12.01 -8.81
C GLU A 81 -7.80 10.69 -8.13
N ILE A 82 -7.85 10.68 -6.80
CA ILE A 82 -7.57 9.50 -5.99
C ILE A 82 -8.59 8.40 -6.29
N THR A 83 -9.87 8.75 -6.28
CA THR A 83 -10.97 7.81 -6.50
C THR A 83 -10.85 7.17 -7.89
N ARG A 84 -10.55 7.98 -8.90
CA ARG A 84 -10.39 7.48 -10.27
C ARG A 84 -9.23 6.50 -10.37
N ALA A 85 -8.09 6.84 -9.79
CA ALA A 85 -6.91 5.98 -9.82
C ALA A 85 -7.19 4.64 -9.15
N MET A 86 -7.83 4.65 -7.98
CA MET A 86 -8.15 3.41 -7.27
C MET A 86 -9.14 2.55 -8.07
N ALA A 87 -10.15 3.17 -8.69
CA ALA A 87 -11.14 2.44 -9.47
C ALA A 87 -10.53 1.87 -10.76
N ASP A 88 -9.73 2.67 -11.48
CA ASP A 88 -9.16 2.27 -12.76
C ASP A 88 -8.20 1.08 -12.62
N TYR A 89 -7.51 0.98 -11.50
CA TYR A 89 -6.51 -0.06 -11.25
C TYR A 89 -6.94 -1.10 -10.22
N ASN A 90 -8.19 -1.06 -9.78
CA ASN A 90 -8.73 -1.99 -8.78
C ASN A 90 -7.90 -2.05 -7.51
N LEU A 91 -7.42 -0.91 -7.05
CA LEU A 91 -6.54 -0.86 -5.88
C LEU A 91 -7.33 -0.87 -4.59
N LEU A 92 -6.86 -1.65 -3.63
CA LEU A 92 -7.37 -1.63 -2.25
C LEU A 92 -6.56 -0.68 -1.38
N VAL A 93 -5.29 -0.47 -1.74
CA VAL A 93 -4.35 0.38 -1.01
C VAL A 93 -3.56 1.19 -2.03
N MET A 94 -3.47 2.50 -1.82
CA MET A 94 -2.76 3.40 -2.72
C MET A 94 -1.64 4.09 -1.96
N PRO A 95 -0.38 3.99 -2.41
CA PRO A 95 0.70 4.73 -1.77
C PRO A 95 0.61 6.23 -2.08
N VAL A 96 0.93 7.03 -1.06
CA VAL A 96 0.98 8.49 -1.14
C VAL A 96 2.43 8.91 -1.02
N LEU A 97 2.90 9.71 -1.95
CA LEU A 97 4.30 10.15 -2.03
C LEU A 97 4.42 11.65 -1.80
N ASP A 98 5.60 12.03 -1.31
CA ASP A 98 6.00 13.45 -1.28
C ASP A 98 6.58 13.85 -2.65
N PRO A 99 6.93 15.13 -2.86
CA PRO A 99 7.48 15.56 -4.15
C PRO A 99 8.77 14.87 -4.58
N ASP A 100 9.50 14.28 -3.65
CA ASP A 100 10.75 13.56 -3.93
C ASP A 100 10.55 12.05 -4.07
N ASP A 101 9.29 11.61 -4.18
CA ASP A 101 8.91 10.20 -4.37
C ASP A 101 9.18 9.30 -3.15
N HIS A 102 9.33 9.91 -1.97
CA HIS A 102 9.35 9.16 -0.73
C HIS A 102 7.91 8.86 -0.31
N GLN A 103 7.66 7.62 0.09
CA GLN A 103 6.33 7.26 0.56
C GLN A 103 6.10 7.87 1.95
N ILE A 104 4.99 8.57 2.11
CA ILE A 104 4.62 9.23 3.36
C ILE A 104 3.37 8.62 3.99
N GLY A 105 2.67 7.77 3.28
CA GLY A 105 1.48 7.12 3.80
C GLY A 105 0.79 6.29 2.75
N VAL A 106 -0.40 5.83 3.10
CA VAL A 106 -1.29 5.08 2.20
C VAL A 106 -2.72 5.59 2.35
N LEU A 107 -3.49 5.38 1.30
CA LEU A 107 -4.94 5.51 1.32
C LEU A 107 -5.53 4.14 1.07
N THR A 108 -6.46 3.72 1.91
CA THR A 108 -7.17 2.46 1.72
C THR A 108 -8.51 2.72 1.05
N ILE A 109 -9.08 1.69 0.44
CA ILE A 109 -10.41 1.80 -0.16
C ILE A 109 -11.45 2.18 0.91
N ASP A 110 -11.26 1.73 2.14
CA ASP A 110 -12.16 2.09 3.26
C ASP A 110 -12.12 3.58 3.54
N ASP A 111 -10.94 4.20 3.52
CA ASP A 111 -10.80 5.66 3.70
C ASP A 111 -11.56 6.41 2.62
N ILE A 112 -11.47 5.97 1.38
CA ILE A 112 -12.13 6.62 0.26
C ILE A 112 -13.65 6.45 0.34
N LEU A 113 -14.12 5.24 0.65
CA LEU A 113 -15.54 4.98 0.79
C LEU A 113 -16.14 5.82 1.92
N GLU A 114 -15.43 5.92 3.04
CA GLU A 114 -15.88 6.71 4.18
C GLU A 114 -15.99 8.19 3.82
N ALA A 115 -15.06 8.71 3.02
CA ALA A 115 -15.07 10.10 2.58
C ALA A 115 -16.20 10.39 1.58
N THR A 116 -16.69 9.39 0.86
CA THR A 116 -17.71 9.55 -0.19
C THR A 116 -19.11 9.16 0.27
N ILE A 117 -19.25 8.40 1.35
CA ILE A 117 -20.55 7.97 1.88
C ILE A 117 -21.24 9.14 2.59
N PRO A 118 -22.55 9.38 2.38
CA PRO A 118 -23.27 10.39 3.12
C PRO A 118 -23.23 10.12 4.64
N PRO A 119 -23.20 11.16 5.48
CA PRO A 119 -23.09 10.98 6.94
C PRO A 119 -24.18 10.09 7.54
N GLU A 120 -25.41 10.16 7.03
CA GLU A 120 -26.53 9.33 7.51
C GLU A 120 -26.29 7.84 7.23
N TRP A 121 -25.55 7.48 6.22
CA TRP A 121 -25.22 6.09 5.92
C TRP A 121 -24.17 5.55 6.89
N ARG A 122 -23.25 6.40 7.33
CA ARG A 122 -22.20 5.98 8.27
C ARG A 122 -22.77 5.54 9.61
N ARG A 123 -23.87 6.14 10.03
CA ARG A 123 -24.50 5.80 11.30
C ARG A 123 -25.01 4.37 11.35
N ARG A 124 -25.31 3.78 10.20
CA ARG A 124 -25.81 2.41 10.11
C ARG A 124 -24.75 1.37 10.37
N ARG A 125 -23.50 1.78 10.45
CA ARG A 125 -22.37 0.89 10.67
C ARG A 125 -22.15 0.56 12.14
N GLU A 126 -22.81 1.24 13.01
CA GLU A 126 -22.66 1.05 14.45
C GLU A 126 -23.43 -0.16 14.96
#